data_6a51a1559a91982ce5eaecff5292158f
#
_entry.id   6a51a1559a91982ce5eaecff5292158f
#
_cell.length_a   1.000
_cell.length_b   1.000
_cell.length_c   1.000
_cell.angle_alpha   90.00
_cell.angle_beta   90.00
_cell.angle_gamma   90.00
#
_symmetry.space_group_name_H-M   'P 1'
#
loop_
_entity.id
_entity.type
_entity.pdbx_description
1 polymer ?
#
loop_
_entity_poly.entity_id
_entity_poly.type
_entity_poly.pdbx_seq_one_letter_code
_entity_poly.pdbx_strand_id
1 'polypeptide(L)'
;AIIIADGTMKVIDLKYGKGVPVSATGNKQLMLYALGAYEKYAIMYAIDTVELHIVQPRIDNISSWAVDVKELIDWADNEVRPKAQMAFDGKGELKAGDWCKFCKVKARCRELYKQNIELAKYDFAKPDNGLLTPEEIADIIDRVPLLVEWANSVLDYATDQAIANGVIWPGHKLVAGRSTRKFTDSEAVAQVLLDNDYSADEIFESKLKSLTAIEKMVGKKDFEAIFKDLIVKAKGKPVLVPLDDKRPALGAEDAIKDFK
;
A
#
# COMPACT_ATOMS: atom_id res chain seq x y z
N ALA A 1 -4.65 4.76 -21.99
CA ALA A 1 -4.96 4.91 -23.42
C ALA A 1 -5.66 6.25 -23.64
N ILE A 2 -5.56 6.79 -24.86
CA ILE A 2 -6.24 8.03 -25.28
C ILE A 2 -7.02 7.72 -26.54
N ILE A 3 -8.28 8.13 -26.59
CA ILE A 3 -9.17 8.02 -27.77
C ILE A 3 -9.78 9.41 -28.01
N ILE A 4 -9.72 9.90 -29.23
CA ILE A 4 -10.28 11.22 -29.60
C ILE A 4 -11.26 11.00 -30.74
N ALA A 5 -12.51 11.35 -30.54
CA ALA A 5 -13.57 11.30 -31.54
C ALA A 5 -14.70 12.29 -31.19
N ASP A 6 -15.33 12.87 -32.18
CA ASP A 6 -16.53 13.72 -32.08
C ASP A 6 -16.45 14.78 -30.97
N GLY A 7 -15.34 15.54 -30.96
CA GLY A 7 -15.11 16.60 -29.96
C GLY A 7 -14.79 16.12 -28.54
N THR A 8 -14.71 14.81 -28.33
CA THR A 8 -14.45 14.21 -27.01
C THR A 8 -13.10 13.51 -26.99
N MET A 9 -12.29 13.80 -25.97
CA MET A 9 -11.05 13.08 -25.66
C MET A 9 -11.25 12.18 -24.43
N LYS A 10 -11.16 10.86 -24.64
CA LYS A 10 -11.23 9.87 -23.55
C LYS A 10 -9.82 9.50 -23.08
N VAL A 11 -9.58 9.65 -21.79
CA VAL A 11 -8.33 9.25 -21.13
C VAL A 11 -8.62 8.07 -20.21
N ILE A 12 -8.05 6.91 -20.52
CA ILE A 12 -8.34 5.64 -19.85
C ILE A 12 -7.09 5.18 -19.10
N ASP A 13 -7.21 4.99 -17.80
CA ASP A 13 -6.18 4.48 -16.92
C ASP A 13 -6.55 3.09 -16.40
N LEU A 14 -5.71 2.11 -16.73
CA LEU A 14 -5.86 0.72 -16.28
C LEU A 14 -5.09 0.51 -14.98
N LYS A 15 -5.80 0.20 -13.90
CA LYS A 15 -5.23 -0.15 -12.59
C LYS A 15 -5.43 -1.64 -12.31
N TYR A 16 -4.39 -2.44 -12.49
CA TYR A 16 -4.48 -3.90 -12.38
C TYR A 16 -4.29 -4.46 -10.96
N GLY A 17 -4.06 -3.61 -9.94
CA GLY A 17 -3.97 -4.01 -8.53
C GLY A 17 -5.32 -4.47 -7.95
N LYS A 18 -5.27 -5.22 -6.84
CA LYS A 18 -6.45 -5.58 -6.01
C LYS A 18 -6.67 -4.57 -4.87
N GLY A 19 -6.16 -3.36 -5.01
CA GLY A 19 -6.25 -2.32 -3.99
C GLY A 19 -7.65 -1.72 -3.83
N VAL A 20 -7.69 -0.55 -3.21
CA VAL A 20 -8.92 0.22 -2.98
C VAL A 20 -9.52 0.66 -4.32
N PRO A 21 -10.87 0.62 -4.48
CA PRO A 21 -11.54 1.20 -5.64
C PRO A 21 -11.21 2.68 -5.80
N VAL A 22 -10.84 3.07 -7.01
CA VAL A 22 -10.49 4.46 -7.36
C VAL A 22 -11.61 5.06 -8.21
N SER A 23 -12.05 6.28 -7.85
CA SER A 23 -12.99 7.05 -8.64
C SER A 23 -12.28 7.87 -9.72
N ALA A 24 -12.92 8.01 -10.89
CA ALA A 24 -12.50 8.95 -11.92
C ALA A 24 -12.90 10.39 -11.59
N THR A 25 -13.95 10.58 -10.79
CA THR A 25 -14.50 11.91 -10.45
C THR A 25 -13.47 12.74 -9.70
N GLY A 26 -13.08 13.87 -10.26
CA GLY A 26 -12.10 14.79 -9.68
C GLY A 26 -10.71 14.17 -9.48
N ASN A 27 -10.37 13.08 -10.18
CA ASN A 27 -9.10 12.40 -10.04
C ASN A 27 -7.96 13.23 -10.62
N LYS A 28 -7.15 13.82 -9.75
CA LYS A 28 -6.09 14.75 -10.13
C LYS A 28 -5.01 14.11 -11.03
N GLN A 29 -4.73 12.82 -10.87
CA GLN A 29 -3.80 12.11 -11.75
C GLN A 29 -4.32 12.03 -13.19
N LEU A 30 -5.60 11.64 -13.36
CA LEU A 30 -6.22 11.60 -14.68
C LEU A 30 -6.36 12.98 -15.29
N MET A 31 -6.73 13.99 -14.50
CA MET A 31 -6.80 15.37 -14.97
C MET A 31 -5.45 15.88 -15.50
N LEU A 32 -4.34 15.56 -14.82
CA LEU A 32 -2.99 15.89 -15.30
C LEU A 32 -2.62 15.15 -16.59
N TYR A 33 -3.01 13.87 -16.69
CA TYR A 33 -2.82 13.12 -17.96
C TYR A 33 -3.62 13.72 -19.08
N ALA A 34 -4.84 14.16 -18.81
CA ALA A 34 -5.70 14.81 -19.79
C ALA A 34 -5.15 16.16 -20.25
N LEU A 35 -4.60 16.96 -19.33
CA LEU A 35 -3.92 18.22 -19.69
C LEU A 35 -2.75 17.99 -20.64
N GLY A 36 -1.88 17.04 -20.33
CA GLY A 36 -0.74 16.72 -21.20
C GLY A 36 -1.16 16.16 -22.56
N ALA A 37 -2.24 15.38 -22.59
CA ALA A 37 -2.82 14.88 -23.83
C ALA A 37 -3.48 16.01 -24.63
N TYR A 38 -4.23 16.88 -23.99
CA TYR A 38 -4.88 18.03 -24.61
C TYR A 38 -3.84 18.97 -25.24
N GLU A 39 -2.80 19.35 -24.52
CA GLU A 39 -1.70 20.18 -25.03
C GLU A 39 -1.10 19.60 -26.32
N LYS A 40 -0.95 18.27 -26.35
CA LYS A 40 -0.35 17.59 -27.50
C LYS A 40 -1.29 17.50 -28.72
N TYR A 41 -2.57 17.25 -28.47
CA TYR A 41 -3.51 16.89 -29.55
C TYR A 41 -4.50 17.98 -29.96
N ALA A 42 -4.69 19.06 -29.18
CA ALA A 42 -5.61 20.14 -29.47
C ALA A 42 -5.30 20.91 -30.79
N ILE A 43 -4.04 20.84 -31.23
CA ILE A 43 -3.66 21.42 -32.52
C ILE A 43 -4.26 20.64 -33.70
N MET A 44 -4.49 19.33 -33.52
CA MET A 44 -4.96 18.45 -34.60
C MET A 44 -6.45 18.11 -34.52
N TYR A 45 -7.03 18.22 -33.34
CA TYR A 45 -8.41 17.83 -33.06
C TYR A 45 -9.13 18.94 -32.29
N ALA A 46 -10.34 19.28 -32.73
CA ALA A 46 -11.25 20.08 -31.91
C ALA A 46 -11.72 19.20 -30.72
N ILE A 47 -11.40 19.60 -29.49
CA ILE A 47 -11.73 18.87 -28.27
C ILE A 47 -12.45 19.83 -27.34
N ASP A 48 -13.72 19.56 -27.05
CA ASP A 48 -14.56 20.37 -26.17
C ASP A 48 -14.75 19.71 -24.81
N THR A 49 -14.77 18.36 -24.80
CA THR A 49 -15.01 17.55 -23.59
C THR A 49 -13.90 16.52 -23.38
N VAL A 50 -13.56 16.31 -22.11
CA VAL A 50 -12.64 15.24 -21.68
C VAL A 50 -13.40 14.24 -20.81
N GLU A 51 -13.38 12.96 -21.19
CA GLU A 51 -13.88 11.85 -20.38
C GLU A 51 -12.71 11.10 -19.75
N LEU A 52 -12.72 11.05 -18.44
CA LEU A 52 -11.72 10.33 -17.62
C LEU A 52 -12.26 8.98 -17.19
N HIS A 53 -11.52 7.91 -17.46
CA HIS A 53 -11.94 6.55 -17.14
C HIS A 53 -10.89 5.83 -16.31
N ILE A 54 -11.32 5.19 -15.22
CA ILE A 54 -10.54 4.23 -14.45
C ILE A 54 -11.14 2.85 -14.65
N VAL A 55 -10.29 1.89 -15.01
CA VAL A 55 -10.68 0.49 -15.20
C VAL A 55 -9.84 -0.38 -14.26
N GLN A 56 -10.50 -1.03 -13.30
CA GLN A 56 -9.87 -1.93 -12.32
C GLN A 56 -10.51 -3.33 -12.43
N PRO A 57 -10.11 -4.15 -13.41
CA PRO A 57 -10.82 -5.41 -13.72
C PRO A 57 -10.72 -6.46 -12.61
N ARG A 58 -9.71 -6.40 -11.75
CA ARG A 58 -9.52 -7.37 -10.67
C ARG A 58 -10.45 -7.19 -9.47
N ILE A 59 -11.13 -6.06 -9.39
CA ILE A 59 -12.10 -5.71 -8.34
C ILE A 59 -13.43 -5.25 -8.93
N ASP A 60 -13.63 -5.49 -10.24
CA ASP A 60 -14.83 -5.13 -10.99
C ASP A 60 -15.25 -3.65 -10.82
N ASN A 61 -14.27 -2.76 -10.86
CA ASN A 61 -14.50 -1.32 -10.73
C ASN A 61 -14.23 -0.61 -12.06
N ILE A 62 -15.28 -0.02 -12.63
CA ILE A 62 -15.20 0.90 -13.77
C ILE A 62 -15.83 2.21 -13.33
N SER A 63 -15.06 3.28 -13.40
CA SER A 63 -15.49 4.63 -13.04
C SER A 63 -15.19 5.58 -14.18
N SER A 64 -16.14 6.46 -14.50
CA SER A 64 -15.98 7.48 -15.51
C SER A 64 -16.46 8.84 -15.02
N TRP A 65 -15.87 9.91 -15.56
CA TRP A 65 -16.25 11.28 -15.27
C TRP A 65 -15.91 12.16 -16.46
N ALA A 66 -16.87 12.99 -16.88
CA ALA A 66 -16.69 13.98 -17.94
C ALA A 66 -16.45 15.37 -17.34
N VAL A 67 -15.56 16.10 -17.95
CA VAL A 67 -15.23 17.49 -17.59
C VAL A 67 -15.06 18.31 -18.87
N ASP A 68 -15.55 19.52 -18.87
CA ASP A 68 -15.36 20.47 -19.94
C ASP A 68 -13.88 20.88 -20.04
N VAL A 69 -13.36 21.03 -21.26
CA VAL A 69 -11.97 21.43 -21.50
C VAL A 69 -11.66 22.77 -20.84
N LYS A 70 -12.61 23.71 -20.88
CA LYS A 70 -12.43 25.01 -20.23
C LYS A 70 -12.26 24.86 -18.71
N GLU A 71 -13.09 24.05 -18.07
CA GLU A 71 -12.97 23.77 -16.64
C GLU A 71 -11.62 23.11 -16.29
N LEU A 72 -11.16 22.18 -17.14
CA LEU A 72 -9.87 21.53 -16.99
C LEU A 72 -8.70 22.53 -17.10
N ILE A 73 -8.78 23.45 -18.04
CA ILE A 73 -7.76 24.52 -18.23
C ILE A 73 -7.80 25.51 -17.07
N ASP A 74 -9.00 25.98 -16.67
CA ASP A 74 -9.17 26.90 -15.55
C ASP A 74 -8.57 26.29 -14.25
N TRP A 75 -8.77 24.99 -14.02
CA TRP A 75 -8.13 24.29 -12.91
C TRP A 75 -6.60 24.25 -13.06
N ALA A 76 -6.09 24.00 -14.27
CA ALA A 76 -4.65 23.99 -14.52
C ALA A 76 -4.01 25.35 -14.23
N ASP A 77 -4.62 26.42 -14.68
CA ASP A 77 -4.08 27.79 -14.55
C ASP A 77 -4.20 28.32 -13.11
N ASN A 78 -5.32 28.06 -12.44
CA ASN A 78 -5.59 28.62 -11.12
C ASN A 78 -5.04 27.76 -9.95
N GLU A 79 -4.88 26.44 -10.14
CA GLU A 79 -4.40 25.57 -9.08
C GLU A 79 -3.06 24.89 -9.40
N VAL A 80 -2.97 24.21 -10.56
CA VAL A 80 -1.81 23.34 -10.83
C VAL A 80 -0.56 24.16 -11.05
N ARG A 81 -0.63 25.14 -11.98
CA ARG A 81 0.53 25.95 -12.38
C ARG A 81 1.12 26.74 -11.19
N PRO A 82 0.33 27.47 -10.37
CA PRO A 82 0.86 28.16 -9.20
C PRO A 82 1.50 27.21 -8.18
N LYS A 83 0.83 26.07 -7.89
CA LYS A 83 1.36 25.09 -6.94
C LYS A 83 2.63 24.40 -7.45
N ALA A 84 2.67 24.07 -8.73
CA ALA A 84 3.86 23.51 -9.37
C ALA A 84 5.04 24.49 -9.35
N GLN A 85 4.79 25.78 -9.61
CA GLN A 85 5.82 26.81 -9.53
C GLN A 85 6.33 27.00 -8.11
N MET A 86 5.43 27.02 -7.11
CA MET A 86 5.84 27.07 -5.69
C MET A 86 6.70 25.87 -5.31
N ALA A 87 6.34 24.67 -5.76
CA ALA A 87 7.11 23.46 -5.50
C ALA A 87 8.49 23.50 -6.17
N PHE A 88 8.55 23.97 -7.42
CA PHE A 88 9.80 24.15 -8.17
C PHE A 88 10.73 25.15 -7.50
N ASP A 89 10.21 26.28 -7.03
CA ASP A 89 10.97 27.32 -6.32
C ASP A 89 11.37 26.90 -4.90
N GLY A 90 10.98 25.71 -4.43
CA GLY A 90 11.18 25.29 -3.05
C GLY A 90 10.41 26.13 -2.03
N LYS A 91 9.39 26.84 -2.49
CA LYS A 91 8.48 27.66 -1.68
C LYS A 91 7.21 26.84 -1.40
N GLY A 92 6.68 26.99 -0.24
CA GLY A 92 5.47 26.28 0.16
C GLY A 92 5.62 25.68 1.54
N GLU A 93 4.49 25.55 2.22
CA GLU A 93 4.45 24.96 3.55
C GLU A 93 4.47 23.43 3.44
N LEU A 94 5.34 22.80 4.23
CA LEU A 94 5.29 21.35 4.40
C LEU A 94 4.08 21.01 5.27
N LYS A 95 3.29 20.05 4.85
CA LYS A 95 2.13 19.56 5.59
C LYS A 95 2.17 18.05 5.64
N ALA A 96 2.09 17.50 6.85
CA ALA A 96 2.00 16.06 7.04
C ALA A 96 0.59 15.55 6.74
N GLY A 97 0.49 14.31 6.22
CA GLY A 97 -0.77 13.67 5.85
C GLY A 97 -0.55 12.29 5.25
N ASP A 98 -1.60 11.67 4.72
CA ASP A 98 -1.58 10.31 4.15
C ASP A 98 -0.59 10.14 2.99
N TRP A 99 -0.31 11.20 2.26
CA TRP A 99 0.71 11.23 1.20
C TRP A 99 2.13 11.01 1.71
N CYS A 100 2.39 11.19 3.02
CA CYS A 100 3.69 10.93 3.62
C CYS A 100 4.11 9.46 3.54
N LYS A 101 3.17 8.52 3.39
CA LYS A 101 3.44 7.09 3.17
C LYS A 101 4.39 6.87 2.00
N PHE A 102 4.25 7.65 0.93
CA PHE A 102 5.03 7.54 -0.30
C PHE A 102 6.19 8.54 -0.39
N CYS A 103 6.39 9.38 0.62
CA CYS A 103 7.40 10.43 0.59
C CYS A 103 8.81 9.86 0.82
N LYS A 104 9.72 10.10 -0.11
CA LYS A 104 11.12 9.64 -0.04
C LYS A 104 11.92 10.27 1.09
N VAL A 105 11.50 11.43 1.60
CA VAL A 105 12.20 12.16 2.68
C VAL A 105 11.47 12.05 4.02
N LYS A 106 10.47 11.17 4.15
CA LYS A 106 9.64 11.02 5.35
C LYS A 106 10.46 10.79 6.64
N ALA A 107 11.53 10.00 6.55
CA ALA A 107 12.38 9.67 7.68
C ALA A 107 13.04 10.89 8.34
N ARG A 108 13.34 11.94 7.57
CA ARG A 108 14.01 13.16 8.05
C ARG A 108 13.13 14.42 7.93
N CYS A 109 11.85 14.26 7.62
CA CYS A 109 10.93 15.38 7.49
C CYS A 109 10.60 15.97 8.87
N ARG A 110 10.93 17.24 9.06
CA ARG A 110 10.70 17.94 10.34
C ARG A 110 9.21 18.12 10.64
N GLU A 111 8.38 18.34 9.62
CA GLU A 111 6.94 18.52 9.81
C GLU A 111 6.26 17.21 10.24
N LEU A 112 6.64 16.09 9.61
CA LEU A 112 6.15 14.78 10.02
C LEU A 112 6.66 14.40 11.42
N TYR A 113 7.90 14.75 11.75
CA TYR A 113 8.45 14.61 13.10
C TYR A 113 7.61 15.37 14.13
N LYS A 114 7.31 16.66 13.88
CA LYS A 114 6.50 17.48 14.81
C LYS A 114 5.13 16.82 15.06
N GLN A 115 4.43 16.44 14.00
CA GLN A 115 3.12 15.80 14.12
C GLN A 115 3.18 14.52 14.97
N ASN A 116 4.18 13.66 14.72
CA ASN A 116 4.31 12.40 15.44
C ASN A 116 4.75 12.59 16.90
N ILE A 117 5.62 13.57 17.19
CA ILE A 117 6.04 13.89 18.56
C ILE A 117 4.92 14.57 19.34
N GLU A 118 4.10 15.41 18.70
CA GLU A 118 2.93 16.01 19.36
C GLU A 118 1.90 14.94 19.73
N LEU A 119 1.68 13.96 18.86
CA LEU A 119 0.86 12.80 19.16
C LEU A 119 1.40 12.04 20.38
N ALA A 120 2.68 11.70 20.40
CA ALA A 120 3.31 11.03 21.52
C ALA A 120 3.24 11.86 22.83
N LYS A 121 3.45 13.18 22.75
CA LYS A 121 3.37 14.09 23.91
C LYS A 121 1.95 14.18 24.47
N TYR A 122 0.94 14.18 23.63
CA TYR A 122 -0.46 14.25 24.05
C TYR A 122 -0.82 13.06 24.96
N ASP A 123 -0.35 11.86 24.63
CA ASP A 123 -0.58 10.67 25.42
C ASP A 123 0.22 10.63 26.74
N PHE A 124 1.37 11.33 26.80
CA PHE A 124 2.20 11.43 28.02
C PHE A 124 1.91 12.64 28.89
N ALA A 125 1.17 13.64 28.40
CA ALA A 125 0.98 14.93 29.09
C ALA A 125 -0.26 14.98 29.99
N LYS A 126 -1.13 13.98 29.96
CA LYS A 126 -2.28 13.90 30.87
C LYS A 126 -1.86 13.28 32.21
N PRO A 127 -1.89 14.04 33.32
CA PRO A 127 -1.52 13.53 34.66
C PRO A 127 -2.66 12.73 35.29
N ASP A 128 -3.47 12.02 34.51
CA ASP A 128 -4.55 11.23 35.07
C ASP A 128 -4.01 9.80 35.30
N ASN A 129 -3.95 9.38 36.56
CA ASN A 129 -3.48 8.06 36.97
C ASN A 129 -4.46 6.91 36.61
N GLY A 130 -5.41 7.20 35.72
CA GLY A 130 -6.41 6.26 35.23
C GLY A 130 -5.95 5.44 34.02
N LEU A 131 -6.70 4.40 33.69
CA LEU A 131 -6.58 3.70 32.43
C LEU A 131 -7.20 4.53 31.32
N LEU A 132 -6.73 4.33 30.08
CA LEU A 132 -7.27 4.99 28.90
C LEU A 132 -8.75 4.63 28.70
N THR A 133 -9.56 5.61 28.31
CA THR A 133 -10.96 5.39 27.95
C THR A 133 -11.06 4.71 26.56
N PRO A 134 -12.20 4.08 26.24
CA PRO A 134 -12.42 3.52 24.90
C PRO A 134 -12.26 4.55 23.76
N GLU A 135 -12.66 5.80 23.99
CA GLU A 135 -12.55 6.91 23.03
C GLU A 135 -11.10 7.29 22.79
N GLU A 136 -10.29 7.37 23.84
CA GLU A 136 -8.85 7.61 23.74
C GLU A 136 -8.13 6.48 23.02
N ILE A 137 -8.50 5.23 23.28
CA ILE A 137 -7.95 4.06 22.56
C ILE A 137 -8.34 4.13 21.08
N ALA A 138 -9.57 4.50 20.74
CA ALA A 138 -10.01 4.63 19.35
C ALA A 138 -9.19 5.69 18.58
N ASP A 139 -8.94 6.86 19.18
CA ASP A 139 -8.10 7.91 18.58
C ASP A 139 -6.64 7.44 18.35
N ILE A 140 -6.09 6.67 19.28
CA ILE A 140 -4.75 6.08 19.16
C ILE A 140 -4.71 5.06 18.01
N ILE A 141 -5.72 4.18 17.90
CA ILE A 141 -5.81 3.16 16.84
C ILE A 141 -5.76 3.81 15.46
N ASP A 142 -6.41 4.94 15.25
CA ASP A 142 -6.42 5.65 13.98
C ASP A 142 -5.06 6.26 13.62
N ARG A 143 -4.28 6.71 14.60
CA ARG A 143 -3.02 7.47 14.41
C ARG A 143 -1.76 6.63 14.50
N VAL A 144 -1.76 5.61 15.35
CA VAL A 144 -0.57 4.75 15.61
C VAL A 144 0.03 4.14 14.34
N PRO A 145 -0.72 3.68 13.34
CA PRO A 145 -0.13 3.10 12.13
C PRO A 145 0.85 4.04 11.42
N LEU A 146 0.54 5.34 11.33
CA LEU A 146 1.42 6.34 10.72
C LEU A 146 2.67 6.60 11.57
N LEU A 147 2.53 6.62 12.89
CA LEU A 147 3.64 6.78 13.83
C LEU A 147 4.62 5.61 13.72
N VAL A 148 4.11 4.37 13.70
CA VAL A 148 4.93 3.15 13.58
C VAL A 148 5.65 3.13 12.22
N GLU A 149 4.96 3.46 11.13
CA GLU A 149 5.58 3.52 9.80
C GLU A 149 6.69 4.58 9.74
N TRP A 150 6.47 5.75 10.33
CA TRP A 150 7.48 6.78 10.41
C TRP A 150 8.69 6.34 11.27
N ALA A 151 8.46 5.76 12.44
CA ALA A 151 9.52 5.26 13.31
C ALA A 151 10.40 4.23 12.61
N ASN A 152 9.79 3.26 11.93
CA ASN A 152 10.51 2.28 11.11
C ASN A 152 11.33 2.96 10.00
N SER A 153 10.75 3.94 9.30
CA SER A 153 11.47 4.66 8.24
C SER A 153 12.68 5.45 8.74
N VAL A 154 12.66 5.93 9.99
CA VAL A 154 13.81 6.57 10.63
C VAL A 154 14.92 5.55 10.90
N LEU A 155 14.57 4.38 11.44
CA LEU A 155 15.53 3.31 11.71
C LEU A 155 16.17 2.77 10.43
N ASP A 156 15.37 2.53 9.40
CA ASP A 156 15.86 2.08 8.08
C ASP A 156 16.80 3.13 7.47
N TYR A 157 16.37 4.39 7.43
CA TYR A 157 17.20 5.49 6.93
C TYR A 157 18.54 5.60 7.70
N ALA A 158 18.50 5.51 9.04
CA ALA A 158 19.71 5.60 9.84
C ALA A 158 20.67 4.43 9.55
N THR A 159 20.13 3.22 9.40
CA THR A 159 20.91 2.04 9.06
C THR A 159 21.53 2.15 7.67
N ASP A 160 20.73 2.54 6.68
CA ASP A 160 21.20 2.73 5.30
C ASP A 160 22.28 3.79 5.20
N GLN A 161 22.14 4.91 5.91
CA GLN A 161 23.17 5.97 5.92
C GLN A 161 24.46 5.52 6.60
N ALA A 162 24.36 4.72 7.66
CA ALA A 162 25.54 4.15 8.32
C ALA A 162 26.28 3.16 7.39
N ILE A 163 25.54 2.33 6.62
CA ILE A 163 26.11 1.37 5.69
C ILE A 163 26.67 2.06 4.44
N ALA A 164 25.88 2.89 3.77
CA ALA A 164 26.22 3.44 2.47
C ALA A 164 27.18 4.62 2.54
N ASN A 165 27.07 5.47 3.56
CA ASN A 165 27.75 6.74 3.67
C ASN A 165 28.66 6.86 4.92
N GLY A 166 28.76 5.80 5.73
CA GLY A 166 29.60 5.79 6.94
C GLY A 166 29.13 6.78 8.01
N VAL A 167 27.85 7.16 8.03
CA VAL A 167 27.33 8.10 9.02
C VAL A 167 27.38 7.47 10.41
N ILE A 168 28.00 8.20 11.36
CA ILE A 168 28.05 7.79 12.76
C ILE A 168 26.94 8.51 13.53
N TRP A 169 26.03 7.75 14.10
CA TRP A 169 24.95 8.27 14.93
C TRP A 169 25.38 8.30 16.39
N PRO A 170 25.28 9.46 17.08
CA PRO A 170 25.67 9.55 18.49
C PRO A 170 24.98 8.48 19.35
N GLY A 171 25.78 7.76 20.13
CA GLY A 171 25.27 6.68 21.01
C GLY A 171 24.91 5.37 20.31
N HIS A 172 25.12 5.23 18.99
CA HIS A 172 24.81 4.02 18.22
C HIS A 172 26.02 3.52 17.45
N LYS A 173 26.04 2.21 17.18
CA LYS A 173 27.06 1.55 16.34
C LYS A 173 26.41 0.52 15.44
N LEU A 174 26.98 0.36 14.26
CA LEU A 174 26.61 -0.73 13.33
C LEU A 174 27.26 -2.03 13.81
N VAL A 175 26.48 -3.10 13.88
CA VAL A 175 26.95 -4.43 14.23
C VAL A 175 26.39 -5.46 13.24
N ALA A 176 27.08 -6.61 13.11
CA ALA A 176 26.50 -7.72 12.36
C ALA A 176 25.21 -8.21 13.03
N GLY A 177 24.17 -8.39 12.22
CA GLY A 177 22.93 -8.99 12.68
C GLY A 177 23.14 -10.45 13.16
N ARG A 178 22.10 -11.04 13.76
CA ARG A 178 22.15 -12.47 14.14
C ARG A 178 22.31 -13.32 12.88
N SER A 179 23.37 -14.10 12.84
CA SER A 179 23.58 -15.07 11.76
C SER A 179 22.82 -16.36 12.07
N THR A 180 22.18 -16.91 11.06
CA THR A 180 21.60 -18.25 11.11
C THR A 180 22.47 -19.18 10.28
N ARG A 181 22.74 -20.38 10.80
CA ARG A 181 23.41 -21.42 10.00
C ARG A 181 22.47 -21.90 8.91
N LYS A 182 22.97 -22.00 7.70
CA LYS A 182 22.27 -22.57 6.55
C LYS A 182 23.25 -23.42 5.74
N PHE A 183 22.74 -24.41 5.06
CA PHE A 183 23.56 -25.18 4.12
C PHE A 183 23.95 -24.28 2.95
N THR A 184 25.20 -24.40 2.49
CA THR A 184 25.70 -23.70 1.31
C THR A 184 25.16 -24.32 0.03
N ASP A 185 25.01 -25.66 0.05
CA ASP A 185 24.46 -26.46 -1.04
C ASP A 185 23.63 -27.60 -0.43
N SER A 186 22.31 -27.50 -0.60
CA SER A 186 21.39 -28.51 -0.05
C SER A 186 21.42 -29.83 -0.81
N GLU A 187 21.76 -29.82 -2.09
CA GLU A 187 21.90 -31.03 -2.92
C GLU A 187 23.14 -31.82 -2.52
N ALA A 188 24.26 -31.14 -2.34
CA ALA A 188 25.49 -31.76 -1.84
C ALA A 188 25.32 -32.35 -0.44
N VAL A 189 24.59 -31.68 0.45
CA VAL A 189 24.29 -32.20 1.79
C VAL A 189 23.42 -33.45 1.72
N ALA A 190 22.39 -33.44 0.86
CA ALA A 190 21.53 -34.61 0.65
C ALA A 190 22.36 -35.81 0.13
N GLN A 191 23.25 -35.60 -0.84
CA GLN A 191 24.12 -36.65 -1.37
C GLN A 191 25.04 -37.21 -0.30
N VAL A 192 25.67 -36.38 0.51
CA VAL A 192 26.53 -36.83 1.62
C VAL A 192 25.74 -37.67 2.61
N LEU A 193 24.49 -37.32 2.92
CA LEU A 193 23.64 -38.11 3.83
C LEU A 193 23.23 -39.45 3.21
N LEU A 194 22.90 -39.49 1.92
CA LEU A 194 22.60 -40.74 1.20
C LEU A 194 23.83 -41.67 1.16
N ASP A 195 25.01 -41.14 0.95
CA ASP A 195 26.27 -41.86 0.94
C ASP A 195 26.65 -42.39 2.34
N ASN A 196 26.05 -41.91 3.39
CA ASN A 196 26.18 -42.34 4.80
C ASN A 196 24.96 -43.14 5.31
N ASP A 197 24.30 -43.85 4.41
CA ASP A 197 23.22 -44.80 4.70
C ASP A 197 21.91 -44.19 5.27
N TYR A 198 21.71 -42.86 5.21
CA TYR A 198 20.43 -42.25 5.49
C TYR A 198 19.47 -42.41 4.32
N SER A 199 18.25 -42.82 4.57
CA SER A 199 17.23 -42.94 3.52
C SER A 199 16.68 -41.60 3.06
N ALA A 200 16.14 -41.53 1.86
CA ALA A 200 15.53 -40.31 1.34
C ALA A 200 14.36 -39.81 2.21
N ASP A 201 13.61 -40.71 2.83
CA ASP A 201 12.48 -40.37 3.72
C ASP A 201 12.92 -39.76 5.06
N GLU A 202 14.17 -40.03 5.50
CA GLU A 202 14.77 -39.40 6.67
C GLU A 202 15.38 -38.04 6.38
N ILE A 203 15.79 -37.80 5.15
CA ILE A 203 16.47 -36.57 4.73
C ILE A 203 15.48 -35.51 4.27
N PHE A 204 14.42 -35.90 3.54
CA PHE A 204 13.48 -34.99 2.92
C PHE A 204 12.11 -35.02 3.62
N GLU A 205 11.59 -33.84 4.00
CA GLU A 205 10.19 -33.71 4.36
C GLU A 205 9.33 -33.62 3.11
N SER A 206 8.52 -34.65 2.87
CA SER A 206 7.48 -34.59 1.84
C SER A 206 6.32 -33.74 2.32
N LYS A 207 6.16 -32.54 1.74
CA LYS A 207 5.02 -31.64 2.05
C LYS A 207 4.06 -31.59 0.85
N LEU A 208 2.76 -31.72 1.16
CA LEU A 208 1.73 -31.48 0.17
C LEU A 208 1.90 -30.07 -0.42
N LYS A 209 1.86 -29.93 -1.73
CA LYS A 209 1.89 -28.62 -2.39
C LYS A 209 0.77 -27.72 -1.86
N SER A 210 1.00 -26.42 -1.87
CA SER A 210 -0.02 -25.45 -1.44
C SER A 210 -1.29 -25.57 -2.29
N LEU A 211 -2.44 -25.22 -1.72
CA LEU A 211 -3.74 -25.23 -2.40
C LEU A 211 -3.67 -24.54 -3.78
N THR A 212 -3.06 -23.35 -3.84
CA THR A 212 -2.87 -22.61 -5.10
C THR A 212 -1.99 -23.35 -6.12
N ALA A 213 -0.97 -24.11 -5.65
CA ALA A 213 -0.12 -24.89 -6.55
C ALA A 213 -0.85 -26.12 -7.10
N ILE A 214 -1.69 -26.75 -6.28
CA ILE A 214 -2.55 -27.87 -6.71
C ILE A 214 -3.63 -27.37 -7.66
N GLU A 215 -4.29 -26.24 -7.38
CA GLU A 215 -5.29 -25.64 -8.26
C GLU A 215 -4.71 -25.31 -9.64
N LYS A 216 -3.48 -24.77 -9.69
CA LYS A 216 -2.78 -24.53 -10.98
C LYS A 216 -2.42 -25.82 -11.72
N MET A 217 -2.09 -26.88 -11.01
CA MET A 217 -1.70 -28.17 -11.58
C MET A 217 -2.90 -28.93 -12.16
N VAL A 218 -4.01 -28.93 -11.45
CA VAL A 218 -5.23 -29.70 -11.82
C VAL A 218 -6.16 -28.89 -12.73
N GLY A 219 -6.09 -27.57 -12.65
CA GLY A 219 -7.04 -26.65 -13.29
C GLY A 219 -8.24 -26.35 -12.41
N LYS A 220 -8.70 -25.08 -12.45
CA LYS A 220 -9.72 -24.56 -11.54
C LYS A 220 -11.01 -25.37 -11.53
N LYS A 221 -11.49 -25.82 -12.71
CA LYS A 221 -12.76 -26.56 -12.86
C LYS A 221 -12.68 -27.94 -12.22
N ASP A 222 -11.62 -28.67 -12.49
CA ASP A 222 -11.43 -30.02 -11.95
C ASP A 222 -11.05 -29.95 -10.46
N PHE A 223 -10.33 -28.91 -10.04
CA PHE A 223 -10.00 -28.66 -8.65
C PHE A 223 -11.26 -28.49 -7.78
N GLU A 224 -12.23 -27.68 -8.22
CA GLU A 224 -13.50 -27.51 -7.52
C GLU A 224 -14.31 -28.81 -7.46
N ALA A 225 -14.31 -29.60 -8.55
CA ALA A 225 -15.03 -30.86 -8.60
C ALA A 225 -14.44 -31.93 -7.67
N ILE A 226 -13.11 -32.05 -7.63
CA ILE A 226 -12.40 -33.11 -6.89
C ILE A 226 -12.32 -32.79 -5.39
N PHE A 227 -12.09 -31.51 -5.04
CA PHE A 227 -11.74 -31.13 -3.68
C PHE A 227 -12.85 -30.36 -2.93
N LYS A 228 -14.07 -30.27 -3.49
CA LYS A 228 -15.19 -29.51 -2.91
C LYS A 228 -15.40 -29.77 -1.43
N ASP A 229 -15.34 -31.03 -0.99
CA ASP A 229 -15.59 -31.44 0.38
C ASP A 229 -14.32 -31.44 1.27
N LEU A 230 -13.15 -31.18 0.67
CA LEU A 230 -11.86 -31.14 1.35
C LEU A 230 -11.30 -29.71 1.53
N ILE A 231 -12.04 -28.71 1.03
CA ILE A 231 -11.62 -27.30 1.13
C ILE A 231 -12.58 -26.58 2.06
N VAL A 232 -12.03 -26.04 3.13
CA VAL A 232 -12.74 -25.14 4.04
C VAL A 232 -12.11 -23.76 3.98
N LYS A 233 -12.94 -22.76 3.75
CA LYS A 233 -12.53 -21.37 3.90
C LYS A 233 -12.60 -21.01 5.39
N ALA A 234 -11.48 -21.15 6.09
CA ALA A 234 -11.41 -20.75 7.49
C ALA A 234 -11.71 -19.25 7.64
N LYS A 235 -12.46 -18.89 8.67
CA LYS A 235 -12.67 -17.48 9.01
C LYS A 235 -11.33 -16.86 9.44
N GLY A 236 -11.04 -15.67 8.91
CA GLY A 236 -9.86 -14.90 9.31
C GLY A 236 -10.01 -14.39 10.74
N LYS A 237 -8.88 -14.15 11.42
CA LYS A 237 -8.92 -13.51 12.75
C LYS A 237 -9.65 -12.17 12.68
N PRO A 238 -10.44 -11.81 13.73
CA PRO A 238 -11.05 -10.50 13.83
C PRO A 238 -10.01 -9.39 13.75
N VAL A 239 -10.32 -8.34 13.04
CA VAL A 239 -9.48 -7.13 12.90
C VAL A 239 -10.35 -5.91 13.10
N LEU A 240 -9.82 -4.89 13.77
CA LEU A 240 -10.45 -3.59 13.85
C LEU A 240 -10.20 -2.83 12.56
N VAL A 241 -11.25 -2.23 12.05
CA VAL A 241 -11.23 -1.44 10.82
C VAL A 241 -12.12 -0.21 11.00
N PRO A 242 -11.93 0.87 10.20
CA PRO A 242 -12.82 2.02 10.20
C PRO A 242 -14.28 1.64 9.92
N LEU A 243 -15.23 2.46 10.40
CA LEU A 243 -16.66 2.20 10.25
C LEU A 243 -17.15 2.16 8.80
N ASP A 244 -16.43 2.79 7.89
CA ASP A 244 -16.73 2.82 6.45
C ASP A 244 -16.22 1.59 5.70
N ASP A 245 -15.55 0.64 6.38
CA ASP A 245 -15.14 -0.63 5.77
C ASP A 245 -16.40 -1.42 5.37
N LYS A 246 -16.40 -1.95 4.14
CA LYS A 246 -17.56 -2.63 3.53
C LYS A 246 -17.90 -3.98 4.16
N ARG A 247 -17.04 -4.53 4.99
CA ARG A 247 -17.26 -5.82 5.66
C ARG A 247 -18.29 -5.65 6.78
N PRO A 248 -19.20 -6.63 6.99
CA PRO A 248 -20.16 -6.58 8.08
C PRO A 248 -19.43 -6.62 9.44
N ALA A 249 -19.90 -5.83 10.39
CA ALA A 249 -19.38 -5.85 11.75
C ALA A 249 -19.63 -7.22 12.41
N LEU A 250 -18.63 -7.70 13.13
CA LEU A 250 -18.80 -8.89 13.98
C LEU A 250 -19.36 -8.47 15.35
N GLY A 251 -20.40 -9.16 15.81
CA GLY A 251 -20.84 -9.05 17.20
C GLY A 251 -19.76 -9.60 18.16
N ALA A 252 -19.65 -9.01 19.35
CA ALA A 252 -18.68 -9.48 20.35
C ALA A 252 -18.87 -10.97 20.70
N GLU A 253 -20.12 -11.45 20.75
CA GLU A 253 -20.45 -12.86 21.00
C GLU A 253 -20.01 -13.79 19.86
N ASP A 254 -20.11 -13.34 18.61
CA ASP A 254 -19.70 -14.12 17.44
C ASP A 254 -18.16 -14.21 17.36
N ALA A 255 -17.47 -13.11 17.68
CA ALA A 255 -16.01 -13.08 17.74
C ALA A 255 -15.46 -14.05 18.82
N ILE A 256 -16.13 -14.15 19.96
CA ILE A 256 -15.74 -15.08 21.05
C ILE A 256 -15.98 -16.54 20.67
N LYS A 257 -17.06 -16.86 19.97
CA LYS A 257 -17.40 -18.24 19.54
C LYS A 257 -16.46 -18.77 18.47
N ASP A 258 -16.03 -17.90 17.56
CA ASP A 258 -15.21 -18.31 16.41
C ASP A 258 -13.71 -18.47 16.74
N PHE A 259 -13.24 -17.98 17.89
CA PHE A 259 -11.81 -17.90 18.23
C PHE A 259 -11.46 -18.42 19.65
N LYS A 260 -12.37 -19.10 20.30
CA LYS A 260 -12.10 -20.01 21.41
C LYS A 260 -11.88 -21.42 20.87
#